data_986787023981d02894cd926132a71206
#
_entry.id   986787023981d02894cd926132a71206
#
_cell.length_a   1.000
_cell.length_b   1.000
_cell.length_c   1.000
_cell.angle_alpha   90.00
_cell.angle_beta   90.00
_cell.angle_gamma   90.00
#
_symmetry.space_group_name_H-M   'P 1'
#
loop_
_entity.id
_entity.type
_entity.pdbx_description
1 polymer ?
#
loop_
_entity_poly.entity_id
_entity_poly.type
_entity_poly.pdbx_seq_one_letter_code
_entity_poly.pdbx_strand_id
1 'polypeptide(L)'
;MCIRDRYIIGWLTALKIIVLNFNIFPITFLIILTTVEFLILLIPISQWIFYFLYKSCIDENSMMMLQETHYNEILEFFKSFSIPANLLIFVIPTSVYGIFIYLNIDASVSTSISINIYQLITLLAIVAFLTIYLWKKGKGVFVRTGIVELYLDVKEYFETTKLYTQNMKERLKDLQVTPQKPVFDKPSTILLIIGESESRDYMSAFSECEYDTTPWLKAKKEDPHFLLFPNSYSCIAHTVSCLERALTEFNQYNDKQFYTSCSIIDIAHKAGYTTSWYSTVSYTHLTLPT
;
A
#
# COMPACT_ATOMS: atom_id res chain seq x y z
N MET A 1 -9.35 -2.85 12.74
CA MET A 1 -10.76 -2.87 12.25
C MET A 1 -11.40 -1.53 12.53
N CYS A 2 -11.77 -0.80 11.49
CA CYS A 2 -12.40 0.51 11.64
C CYS A 2 -13.75 0.37 12.37
N ILE A 3 -14.10 1.35 13.21
CA ILE A 3 -15.41 1.36 13.92
C ILE A 3 -16.57 1.19 12.94
N ARG A 4 -16.40 1.65 11.71
CA ARG A 4 -17.40 1.62 10.62
C ARG A 4 -17.65 0.22 10.07
N ASP A 5 -16.62 -0.61 9.98
CA ASP A 5 -16.74 -2.01 9.52
C ASP A 5 -17.65 -2.80 10.46
N ARG A 6 -17.64 -2.47 11.78
CA ARG A 6 -18.51 -3.08 12.78
C ARG A 6 -20.00 -2.79 12.54
N TYR A 7 -20.34 -1.60 12.03
CA TYR A 7 -21.75 -1.28 11.71
C TYR A 7 -22.26 -2.09 10.52
N ILE A 8 -21.42 -2.30 9.50
CA ILE A 8 -21.80 -3.10 8.32
C ILE A 8 -21.97 -4.56 8.72
N ILE A 9 -21.04 -5.11 9.48
CA ILE A 9 -21.13 -6.49 9.98
C ILE A 9 -22.37 -6.64 10.87
N GLY A 10 -22.59 -5.72 11.81
CA GLY A 10 -23.78 -5.73 12.67
C GLY A 10 -25.10 -5.68 11.90
N TRP A 11 -25.16 -4.90 10.84
CA TRP A 11 -26.32 -4.83 9.94
C TRP A 11 -26.55 -6.14 9.18
N LEU A 12 -25.51 -6.73 8.60
CA LEU A 12 -25.56 -8.02 7.89
C LEU A 12 -25.99 -9.15 8.84
N THR A 13 -25.43 -9.19 10.06
CA THR A 13 -25.77 -10.19 11.07
C THR A 13 -27.23 -10.06 11.50
N ALA A 14 -27.72 -8.84 11.73
CA ALA A 14 -29.13 -8.60 12.08
C ALA A 14 -30.09 -9.01 10.95
N LEU A 15 -29.75 -8.70 9.69
CA LEU A 15 -30.49 -9.13 8.52
C LEU A 15 -30.56 -10.66 8.43
N LYS A 16 -29.45 -11.33 8.69
CA LYS A 16 -29.34 -12.77 8.68
C LYS A 16 -30.21 -13.43 9.72
N ILE A 17 -30.26 -12.90 10.95
CA ILE A 17 -31.13 -13.39 12.01
C ILE A 17 -32.60 -13.27 11.61
N ILE A 18 -33.00 -12.18 10.94
CA ILE A 18 -34.37 -12.00 10.44
C ILE A 18 -34.69 -13.05 9.37
N VAL A 19 -33.79 -13.24 8.40
CA VAL A 19 -33.96 -14.24 7.32
C VAL A 19 -34.10 -15.65 7.88
N LEU A 20 -33.28 -16.02 8.86
CA LEU A 20 -33.34 -17.32 9.51
C LEU A 20 -34.66 -17.54 10.24
N ASN A 21 -35.20 -16.52 10.91
CA ASN A 21 -36.41 -16.64 11.71
C ASN A 21 -37.67 -16.81 10.84
N PHE A 22 -37.76 -16.15 9.72
CA PHE A 22 -38.96 -16.16 8.90
C PHE A 22 -38.98 -17.26 7.84
N ASN A 23 -37.86 -17.97 7.68
CA ASN A 23 -37.68 -19.01 6.64
C ASN A 23 -38.10 -18.53 5.23
N ILE A 24 -37.95 -17.20 5.00
CA ILE A 24 -38.49 -16.50 3.82
C ILE A 24 -37.65 -16.76 2.57
N PHE A 25 -36.38 -17.11 2.73
CA PHE A 25 -35.46 -17.25 1.62
C PHE A 25 -34.81 -18.63 1.58
N PRO A 26 -34.49 -19.14 0.37
CA PRO A 26 -33.82 -20.41 0.22
C PRO A 26 -32.40 -20.37 0.81
N ILE A 27 -31.88 -21.55 1.18
CA ILE A 27 -30.56 -21.74 1.78
C ILE A 27 -29.44 -21.06 0.98
N THR A 28 -29.64 -20.90 -0.35
CA THR A 28 -28.73 -20.18 -1.26
C THR A 28 -28.52 -18.72 -0.85
N PHE A 29 -29.58 -18.03 -0.40
CA PHE A 29 -29.49 -16.64 0.04
C PHE A 29 -28.69 -16.52 1.34
N LEU A 30 -28.85 -17.47 2.24
CA LEU A 30 -28.06 -17.56 3.47
C LEU A 30 -26.58 -17.76 3.19
N ILE A 31 -26.26 -18.64 2.23
CA ILE A 31 -24.88 -18.88 1.78
C ILE A 31 -24.28 -17.59 1.20
N ILE A 32 -25.04 -16.86 0.36
CA ILE A 32 -24.57 -15.58 -0.21
C ILE A 32 -24.28 -14.57 0.91
N LEU A 33 -25.20 -14.36 1.85
CA LEU A 33 -24.98 -13.44 2.97
C LEU A 33 -23.76 -13.83 3.81
N THR A 34 -23.62 -15.13 4.10
CA THR A 34 -22.47 -15.67 4.85
C THR A 34 -21.16 -15.45 4.10
N THR A 35 -21.17 -15.61 2.79
CA THR A 35 -20.00 -15.35 1.93
C THR A 35 -19.62 -13.87 1.94
N VAL A 36 -20.59 -12.97 1.86
CA VAL A 36 -20.36 -11.52 1.95
C VAL A 36 -19.78 -11.13 3.31
N GLU A 37 -20.36 -11.65 4.41
CA GLU A 37 -19.80 -11.43 5.75
C GLU A 37 -18.35 -11.93 5.85
N PHE A 38 -18.07 -13.10 5.31
CA PHE A 38 -16.72 -13.66 5.32
C PHE A 38 -15.74 -12.80 4.52
N LEU A 39 -16.13 -12.33 3.33
CA LEU A 39 -15.30 -11.42 2.52
C LEU A 39 -14.94 -10.15 3.28
N ILE A 40 -15.87 -9.60 4.04
CA ILE A 40 -15.61 -8.45 4.91
C ILE A 40 -14.66 -8.82 6.06
N LEU A 41 -14.80 -10.01 6.62
CA LEU A 41 -13.91 -10.51 7.68
C LEU A 41 -12.49 -10.86 7.18
N LEU A 42 -12.31 -11.15 5.89
CA LEU A 42 -10.98 -11.38 5.32
C LEU A 42 -10.07 -10.16 5.49
N ILE A 43 -10.64 -8.95 5.50
CA ILE A 43 -9.87 -7.71 5.67
C ILE A 43 -9.12 -7.67 7.01
N PRO A 44 -9.79 -7.79 8.18
CA PRO A 44 -9.10 -7.83 9.45
C PRO A 44 -8.21 -9.09 9.60
N ILE A 45 -8.58 -10.22 8.99
CA ILE A 45 -7.76 -11.43 9.01
C ILE A 45 -6.45 -11.19 8.25
N SER A 46 -6.48 -10.60 7.07
CA SER A 46 -5.27 -10.25 6.31
C SER A 46 -4.39 -9.25 7.05
N GLN A 47 -4.98 -8.24 7.71
CA GLN A 47 -4.27 -7.31 8.58
C GLN A 47 -3.57 -8.03 9.75
N TRP A 48 -4.23 -9.00 10.35
CA TRP A 48 -3.66 -9.80 11.43
C TRP A 48 -2.49 -10.66 10.94
N ILE A 49 -2.66 -11.36 9.81
CA ILE A 49 -1.60 -12.18 9.21
C ILE A 49 -0.40 -11.28 8.89
N PHE A 50 -0.63 -10.14 8.26
CA PHE A 50 0.42 -9.19 7.91
C PHE A 50 1.14 -8.65 9.16
N TYR A 51 0.39 -8.31 10.22
CA TYR A 51 0.97 -7.88 11.48
C TYR A 51 1.84 -8.96 12.15
N PHE A 52 1.42 -10.22 12.09
CA PHE A 52 2.25 -11.32 12.62
C PHE A 52 3.55 -11.48 11.87
N LEU A 53 3.53 -11.32 10.55
CA LEU A 53 4.69 -11.47 9.68
C LEU A 53 5.66 -10.28 9.78
N TYR A 54 5.12 -9.05 9.72
CA TYR A 54 5.91 -7.83 9.54
C TYR A 54 5.90 -6.89 10.75
N LYS A 55 5.11 -7.18 11.80
CA LYS A 55 4.91 -6.32 12.97
C LYS A 55 4.38 -4.91 12.64
N SER A 56 3.79 -4.74 11.46
CA SER A 56 3.17 -3.52 10.95
C SER A 56 1.78 -3.82 10.39
N CYS A 57 0.92 -2.81 10.28
CA CYS A 57 -0.34 -2.95 9.57
C CYS A 57 -0.15 -2.75 8.07
N ILE A 58 -1.03 -3.34 7.25
CA ILE A 58 -1.09 -3.02 5.82
C ILE A 58 -1.46 -1.55 5.69
N ASP A 59 -0.59 -0.77 5.09
CA ASP A 59 -0.75 0.63 4.78
C ASP A 59 -0.80 0.87 3.26
N GLU A 60 -0.92 2.12 2.85
CA GLU A 60 -0.92 2.54 1.46
C GLU A 60 0.33 2.05 0.71
N ASN A 61 1.50 2.17 1.33
CA ASN A 61 2.75 1.75 0.72
C ASN A 61 2.81 0.23 0.51
N SER A 62 2.30 -0.55 1.45
CA SER A 62 2.20 -2.03 1.32
C SER A 62 1.29 -2.43 0.16
N MET A 63 0.21 -1.68 -0.07
CA MET A 63 -0.70 -1.93 -1.21
C MET A 63 -0.10 -1.50 -2.54
N MET A 64 0.68 -0.41 -2.57
CA MET A 64 1.42 -0.01 -3.76
C MET A 64 2.45 -1.08 -4.14
N MET A 65 3.22 -1.58 -3.17
CA MET A 65 4.15 -2.69 -3.39
C MET A 65 3.46 -3.93 -3.93
N LEU A 66 2.28 -4.29 -3.41
CA LEU A 66 1.50 -5.43 -3.92
C LEU A 66 1.07 -5.27 -5.38
N GLN A 67 0.76 -4.06 -5.83
CA GLN A 67 0.39 -3.81 -7.22
C GLN A 67 1.60 -3.82 -8.18
N GLU A 68 2.76 -3.43 -7.67
CA GLU A 68 4.01 -3.40 -8.43
C GLU A 68 4.73 -4.76 -8.46
N THR A 69 4.34 -5.69 -7.58
CA THR A 69 4.97 -7.00 -7.43
C THR A 69 4.68 -7.90 -8.63
N HIS A 70 5.71 -8.41 -9.27
CA HIS A 70 5.59 -9.37 -10.37
C HIS A 70 5.27 -10.78 -9.87
N TYR A 71 4.61 -11.58 -10.72
CA TYR A 71 4.23 -12.95 -10.40
C TYR A 71 5.43 -13.81 -9.91
N ASN A 72 6.60 -13.63 -10.50
CA ASN A 72 7.80 -14.35 -10.08
C ASN A 72 8.24 -13.98 -8.66
N GLU A 73 8.15 -12.71 -8.28
CA GLU A 73 8.46 -12.23 -6.93
C GLU A 73 7.47 -12.80 -5.90
N ILE A 74 6.19 -12.89 -6.26
CA ILE A 74 5.17 -13.54 -5.42
C ILE A 74 5.54 -15.00 -5.20
N LEU A 75 5.96 -15.73 -6.23
CA LEU A 75 6.38 -17.12 -6.10
C LEU A 75 7.65 -17.26 -5.24
N GLU A 76 8.62 -16.39 -5.39
CA GLU A 76 9.83 -16.37 -4.56
C GLU A 76 9.51 -16.03 -3.11
N PHE A 77 8.61 -15.09 -2.88
CA PHE A 77 8.11 -14.75 -1.56
C PHE A 77 7.50 -15.98 -0.85
N PHE A 78 6.60 -16.70 -1.51
CA PHE A 78 6.03 -17.92 -0.93
C PHE A 78 7.06 -19.04 -0.75
N LYS A 79 8.07 -19.12 -1.60
CA LYS A 79 9.17 -20.08 -1.44
C LYS A 79 10.09 -19.74 -0.26
N SER A 80 10.21 -18.48 0.11
CA SER A 80 11.03 -18.03 1.24
C SER A 80 10.43 -18.41 2.60
N PHE A 81 9.11 -18.64 2.66
CA PHE A 81 8.46 -19.11 3.88
C PHE A 81 8.63 -20.60 4.07
N SER A 82 8.73 -21.03 5.33
CA SER A 82 8.66 -22.44 5.67
C SER A 82 7.29 -23.02 5.25
N ILE A 83 7.27 -24.30 4.87
CA ILE A 83 6.04 -25.02 4.49
C ILE A 83 4.92 -24.83 5.53
N PRO A 84 5.18 -24.94 6.87
CA PRO A 84 4.15 -24.69 7.87
C PRO A 84 3.59 -23.26 7.85
N ALA A 85 4.41 -22.23 7.59
CA ALA A 85 3.93 -20.84 7.52
C ALA A 85 3.01 -20.61 6.32
N ASN A 86 3.38 -21.13 5.14
CA ASN A 86 2.52 -21.10 3.96
C ASN A 86 1.20 -21.85 4.20
N LEU A 87 1.25 -22.99 4.84
CA LEU A 87 0.06 -23.79 5.15
C LEU A 87 -0.89 -23.02 6.09
N LEU A 88 -0.35 -22.31 7.09
CA LEU A 88 -1.14 -21.49 7.99
C LEU A 88 -1.83 -20.33 7.28
N ILE A 89 -1.18 -19.67 6.33
CA ILE A 89 -1.74 -18.56 5.55
C ILE A 89 -2.99 -19.00 4.76
N PHE A 90 -3.01 -20.24 4.24
CA PHE A 90 -4.16 -20.76 3.49
C PHE A 90 -5.17 -21.51 4.35
N VAL A 91 -4.69 -22.30 5.31
CA VAL A 91 -5.56 -23.15 6.15
C VAL A 91 -6.38 -22.34 7.13
N ILE A 92 -5.82 -21.28 7.73
CA ILE A 92 -6.57 -20.48 8.71
C ILE A 92 -7.80 -19.82 8.06
N PRO A 93 -7.71 -19.04 6.96
CA PRO A 93 -8.88 -18.42 6.35
C PRO A 93 -9.90 -19.45 5.84
N THR A 94 -9.44 -20.55 5.22
CA THR A 94 -10.34 -21.61 4.73
C THR A 94 -11.05 -22.35 5.85
N SER A 95 -10.36 -22.62 6.96
CA SER A 95 -10.96 -23.26 8.14
C SER A 95 -11.99 -22.33 8.82
N VAL A 96 -11.64 -21.05 8.96
CA VAL A 96 -12.57 -20.04 9.51
C VAL A 96 -13.82 -19.94 8.63
N TYR A 97 -13.66 -19.94 7.31
CA TYR A 97 -14.79 -19.91 6.37
C TYR A 97 -15.64 -21.18 6.47
N GLY A 98 -15.00 -22.36 6.50
CA GLY A 98 -15.70 -23.63 6.67
C GLY A 98 -16.51 -23.71 7.97
N ILE A 99 -15.91 -23.30 9.09
CA ILE A 99 -16.60 -23.21 10.39
C ILE A 99 -17.75 -22.20 10.31
N PHE A 100 -17.55 -21.06 9.69
CA PHE A 100 -18.56 -20.02 9.55
C PHE A 100 -19.77 -20.50 8.74
N ILE A 101 -19.55 -21.21 7.62
CA ILE A 101 -20.61 -21.85 6.84
C ILE A 101 -21.30 -22.94 7.66
N TYR A 102 -20.53 -23.83 8.31
CA TYR A 102 -21.09 -24.90 9.12
C TYR A 102 -22.03 -24.38 10.21
N LEU A 103 -21.57 -23.42 11.01
CA LEU A 103 -22.38 -22.81 12.08
C LEU A 103 -23.64 -22.15 11.54
N ASN A 104 -23.60 -21.56 10.35
CA ASN A 104 -24.77 -20.93 9.76
C ASN A 104 -25.77 -21.94 9.19
N ILE A 105 -25.30 -23.05 8.62
CA ILE A 105 -26.15 -24.13 8.16
C ILE A 105 -26.78 -24.87 9.37
N ASP A 106 -25.98 -25.17 10.37
CA ASP A 106 -26.46 -25.82 11.60
C ASP A 106 -27.49 -24.98 12.33
N ALA A 107 -27.26 -23.67 12.43
CA ALA A 107 -28.24 -22.73 12.99
C ALA A 107 -29.54 -22.69 12.16
N SER A 108 -29.47 -22.86 10.83
CA SER A 108 -30.67 -22.87 9.97
C SER A 108 -31.48 -24.15 10.08
N VAL A 109 -30.81 -25.27 10.40
CA VAL A 109 -31.44 -26.59 10.50
C VAL A 109 -31.93 -26.88 11.92
N SER A 110 -31.21 -26.44 12.95
CA SER A 110 -31.44 -26.83 14.35
C SER A 110 -32.26 -25.83 15.14
N THR A 111 -32.47 -24.61 14.67
CA THR A 111 -33.20 -23.60 15.44
C THR A 111 -34.42 -23.07 14.73
N SER A 112 -35.60 -23.57 15.14
CA SER A 112 -36.77 -22.70 15.26
C SER A 112 -36.48 -21.71 16.44
N ILE A 113 -35.68 -20.64 16.19
CA ILE A 113 -35.52 -19.57 17.15
C ILE A 113 -36.90 -18.92 17.28
N SER A 114 -37.70 -19.29 18.27
CA SER A 114 -38.98 -18.62 18.55
C SER A 114 -38.66 -17.24 19.12
N ILE A 115 -38.40 -16.27 18.24
CA ILE A 115 -38.24 -14.87 18.64
C ILE A 115 -39.60 -14.36 19.09
N ASN A 116 -39.65 -13.87 20.34
CA ASN A 116 -40.84 -13.20 20.86
C ASN A 116 -41.10 -11.91 20.05
N ILE A 117 -42.36 -11.52 19.89
CA ILE A 117 -42.76 -10.34 19.10
C ILE A 117 -41.97 -9.07 19.51
N TYR A 118 -41.67 -8.91 20.80
CA TYR A 118 -40.86 -7.78 21.29
C TYR A 118 -39.40 -7.81 20.82
N GLN A 119 -38.80 -8.97 20.76
CA GLN A 119 -37.45 -9.16 20.28
C GLN A 119 -37.36 -8.88 18.76
N LEU A 120 -38.40 -9.30 18.00
CA LEU A 120 -38.52 -9.02 16.60
C LEU A 120 -38.65 -7.52 16.32
N ILE A 121 -39.51 -6.81 17.05
CA ILE A 121 -39.69 -5.36 16.95
C ILE A 121 -38.35 -4.66 17.24
N THR A 122 -37.65 -5.07 18.28
CA THR A 122 -36.35 -4.51 18.66
C THR A 122 -35.32 -4.72 17.54
N LEU A 123 -35.26 -5.93 16.96
CA LEU A 123 -34.36 -6.26 15.88
C LEU A 123 -34.64 -5.44 14.61
N LEU A 124 -35.93 -5.31 14.25
CA LEU A 124 -36.36 -4.46 13.12
C LEU A 124 -36.02 -2.99 13.34
N ALA A 125 -36.17 -2.50 14.59
CA ALA A 125 -35.80 -1.13 14.95
C ALA A 125 -34.27 -0.93 14.82
N ILE A 126 -33.47 -1.89 15.25
CA ILE A 126 -32.01 -1.85 15.09
C ILE A 126 -31.62 -1.84 13.61
N VAL A 127 -32.21 -2.70 12.78
CA VAL A 127 -31.94 -2.74 11.34
C VAL A 127 -32.37 -1.43 10.68
N ALA A 128 -33.52 -0.89 11.01
CA ALA A 128 -34.01 0.39 10.49
C ALA A 128 -33.06 1.53 10.91
N PHE A 129 -32.66 1.58 12.17
CA PHE A 129 -31.71 2.57 12.67
C PHE A 129 -30.37 2.49 11.96
N LEU A 130 -29.81 1.30 11.84
CA LEU A 130 -28.55 1.08 11.13
C LEU A 130 -28.67 1.44 9.64
N THR A 131 -29.77 1.09 9.00
CA THR A 131 -30.03 1.45 7.60
C THR A 131 -30.12 2.96 7.42
N ILE A 132 -30.85 3.67 8.28
CA ILE A 132 -30.96 5.14 8.26
C ILE A 132 -29.59 5.77 8.56
N TYR A 133 -28.85 5.23 9.52
CA TYR A 133 -27.50 5.69 9.85
C TYR A 133 -26.55 5.53 8.67
N LEU A 134 -26.53 4.34 8.06
CA LEU A 134 -25.73 4.05 6.87
C LEU A 134 -26.16 4.92 5.67
N TRP A 135 -27.46 5.15 5.50
CA TRP A 135 -27.99 6.04 4.44
C TRP A 135 -27.58 7.50 4.65
N LYS A 136 -27.77 8.05 5.84
CA LYS A 136 -27.40 9.45 6.17
C LYS A 136 -25.89 9.70 6.09
N LYS A 137 -25.11 8.70 6.50
CA LYS A 137 -23.64 8.72 6.41
C LYS A 137 -23.12 8.15 5.07
N GLY A 138 -23.99 7.64 4.23
CA GLY A 138 -23.90 6.82 3.02
C GLY A 138 -22.61 6.83 2.25
N LYS A 139 -22.31 7.89 1.51
CA LYS A 139 -21.04 7.98 0.78
C LYS A 139 -19.82 7.98 1.71
N GLY A 140 -19.94 8.53 2.92
CA GLY A 140 -18.84 8.62 3.87
C GLY A 140 -18.54 7.34 4.67
N VAL A 141 -19.51 6.40 4.82
CA VAL A 141 -19.28 5.15 5.59
C VAL A 141 -18.73 4.05 4.70
N PHE A 142 -19.28 3.88 3.49
CA PHE A 142 -18.78 2.89 2.52
C PHE A 142 -17.42 3.31 1.92
N VAL A 143 -17.23 4.60 1.63
CA VAL A 143 -15.98 5.15 1.07
C VAL A 143 -14.85 5.16 2.10
N ARG A 144 -15.15 5.18 3.39
CA ARG A 144 -14.15 5.17 4.46
C ARG A 144 -14.10 3.86 5.24
N THR A 145 -14.57 2.76 4.68
CA THR A 145 -14.13 1.43 5.13
C THR A 145 -12.64 1.30 4.83
N GLY A 146 -11.85 0.75 5.75
CA GLY A 146 -10.38 0.78 5.64
C GLY A 146 -9.84 0.26 4.31
N ILE A 147 -10.52 -0.71 3.67
CA ILE A 147 -10.10 -1.23 2.37
C ILE A 147 -10.47 -0.30 1.20
N VAL A 148 -11.63 0.37 1.27
CA VAL A 148 -12.03 1.32 0.22
C VAL A 148 -11.19 2.60 0.31
N GLU A 149 -10.90 3.08 1.51
CA GLU A 149 -9.98 4.19 1.75
C GLU A 149 -8.60 3.87 1.16
N LEU A 150 -8.05 2.70 1.51
CA LEU A 150 -6.79 2.22 0.97
C LEU A 150 -6.79 2.09 -0.56
N TYR A 151 -7.87 1.56 -1.14
CA TYR A 151 -8.04 1.48 -2.60
C TYR A 151 -8.10 2.87 -3.25
N LEU A 152 -8.78 3.83 -2.63
CA LEU A 152 -8.89 5.19 -3.15
C LEU A 152 -7.55 5.92 -3.08
N ASP A 153 -6.78 5.74 -2.01
CA ASP A 153 -5.46 6.33 -1.83
C ASP A 153 -4.49 5.81 -2.91
N VAL A 154 -4.50 4.49 -3.14
CA VAL A 154 -3.73 3.87 -4.21
C VAL A 154 -4.19 4.35 -5.60
N LYS A 155 -5.50 4.48 -5.83
CA LYS A 155 -6.02 5.03 -7.08
C LYS A 155 -5.60 6.48 -7.29
N GLU A 156 -5.65 7.31 -6.27
CA GLU A 156 -5.20 8.71 -6.30
C GLU A 156 -3.71 8.79 -6.67
N TYR A 157 -2.88 7.90 -6.10
CA TYR A 157 -1.47 7.80 -6.47
C TYR A 157 -1.27 7.55 -7.97
N PHE A 158 -1.96 6.56 -8.55
CA PHE A 158 -1.86 6.28 -9.99
C PHE A 158 -2.39 7.42 -10.87
N GLU A 159 -3.46 8.09 -10.46
CA GLU A 159 -3.97 9.28 -11.16
C GLU A 159 -2.94 10.41 -11.11
N THR A 160 -2.27 10.61 -9.98
CA THR A 160 -1.22 11.63 -9.81
C THR A 160 0.00 11.34 -10.68
N THR A 161 0.43 10.08 -10.77
CA THR A 161 1.51 9.64 -11.64
C THR A 161 1.16 9.83 -13.12
N LYS A 162 -0.08 9.54 -13.51
CA LYS A 162 -0.57 9.81 -14.86
C LYS A 162 -0.59 11.29 -15.18
N LEU A 163 -1.04 12.13 -14.24
CA LEU A 163 -1.01 13.58 -14.37
C LEU A 163 0.42 14.10 -14.50
N TYR A 164 1.38 13.52 -13.77
CA TYR A 164 2.80 13.86 -13.91
C TYR A 164 3.28 13.72 -15.37
N THR A 165 2.95 12.60 -16.00
CA THR A 165 3.31 12.34 -17.39
C THR A 165 2.58 13.27 -18.36
N GLN A 166 1.30 13.51 -18.15
CA GLN A 166 0.48 14.39 -19.01
C GLN A 166 0.92 15.85 -18.96
N ASN A 167 1.29 16.35 -17.77
CA ASN A 167 1.68 17.75 -17.56
C ASN A 167 3.14 18.03 -17.93
N MET A 168 3.86 17.08 -18.46
CA MET A 168 5.29 17.22 -18.81
C MET A 168 5.56 18.46 -19.67
N LYS A 169 4.75 18.70 -20.71
CA LYS A 169 4.94 19.84 -21.61
C LYS A 169 4.75 21.19 -20.92
N GLU A 170 3.81 21.29 -19.98
CA GLU A 170 3.57 22.52 -19.23
C GLU A 170 4.68 22.79 -18.23
N ARG A 171 5.12 21.77 -17.48
CA ARG A 171 6.25 21.88 -16.56
C ARG A 171 7.51 22.35 -17.26
N LEU A 172 7.84 21.77 -18.41
CA LEU A 172 9.03 22.14 -19.17
C LEU A 172 8.95 23.53 -19.78
N LYS A 173 7.76 24.05 -20.06
CA LYS A 173 7.55 25.40 -20.59
C LYS A 173 7.95 26.47 -19.59
N ASP A 174 7.57 26.29 -18.33
CA ASP A 174 7.82 27.27 -17.27
C ASP A 174 9.22 27.08 -16.62
N LEU A 175 9.87 25.96 -16.89
CA LEU A 175 11.21 25.69 -16.38
C LEU A 175 12.25 26.63 -16.99
N GLN A 176 12.85 27.47 -16.16
CA GLN A 176 13.97 28.32 -16.53
C GLN A 176 15.25 27.81 -15.87
N VAL A 177 16.22 27.45 -16.68
CA VAL A 177 17.54 27.03 -16.21
C VAL A 177 18.56 28.05 -16.69
N THR A 178 19.27 28.66 -15.77
CA THR A 178 20.38 29.55 -16.07
C THR A 178 21.68 28.79 -15.88
N PRO A 179 22.33 28.31 -16.95
CA PRO A 179 23.57 27.60 -16.81
C PRO A 179 24.66 28.53 -16.24
N GLN A 180 25.27 28.10 -15.16
CA GLN A 180 26.47 28.77 -14.66
C GLN A 180 27.66 28.44 -15.57
N LYS A 181 28.74 29.23 -15.45
CA LYS A 181 29.97 28.93 -16.17
C LYS A 181 30.42 27.52 -15.85
N PRO A 182 30.83 26.73 -16.87
CA PRO A 182 31.30 25.37 -16.61
C PRO A 182 32.47 25.40 -15.64
N VAL A 183 32.42 24.54 -14.65
CA VAL A 183 33.51 24.38 -13.66
C VAL A 183 34.72 23.73 -14.28
N PHE A 184 34.51 23.01 -15.38
CA PHE A 184 35.55 22.30 -16.12
C PHE A 184 35.64 22.81 -17.56
N ASP A 185 36.84 22.97 -18.07
CA ASP A 185 37.12 23.40 -19.46
C ASP A 185 36.77 22.33 -20.50
N LYS A 186 36.44 21.11 -20.07
CA LYS A 186 36.13 19.97 -20.93
C LYS A 186 34.69 19.46 -20.62
N PRO A 187 34.04 18.84 -21.63
CA PRO A 187 32.78 18.14 -21.38
C PRO A 187 32.94 17.16 -20.22
N SER A 188 32.04 17.24 -19.26
CA SER A 188 32.06 16.41 -18.06
C SER A 188 30.87 15.48 -18.04
N THR A 189 31.07 14.30 -17.47
CA THR A 189 30.01 13.32 -17.23
C THR A 189 29.65 13.32 -15.75
N ILE A 190 28.37 13.44 -15.45
CA ILE A 190 27.83 13.29 -14.09
C ILE A 190 27.21 11.90 -14.00
N LEU A 191 27.72 11.09 -13.10
CA LEU A 191 27.18 9.76 -12.81
C LEU A 191 26.46 9.81 -11.47
N LEU A 192 25.14 9.62 -11.48
CA LEU A 192 24.32 9.48 -10.29
C LEU A 192 24.01 8.00 -10.06
N ILE A 193 24.54 7.44 -8.97
CA ILE A 193 24.29 6.05 -8.58
C ILE A 193 23.32 6.07 -7.41
N ILE A 194 22.18 5.38 -7.59
CA ILE A 194 21.14 5.24 -6.56
C ILE A 194 21.21 3.81 -6.04
N GLY A 195 21.54 3.64 -4.75
CA GLY A 195 21.50 2.35 -4.08
C GLY A 195 20.07 1.94 -3.74
N GLU A 196 19.85 0.65 -3.50
CA GLU A 196 18.55 0.06 -3.16
C GLU A 196 18.72 -0.87 -1.96
N SER A 197 17.72 -0.86 -1.06
CA SER A 197 17.65 -1.74 0.13
C SER A 197 18.91 -1.71 1.00
N GLU A 198 19.53 -0.56 1.10
CA GLU A 198 20.79 -0.35 1.83
C GLU A 198 20.55 0.53 3.06
N SER A 199 21.04 0.06 4.23
CA SER A 199 20.99 0.81 5.47
C SER A 199 22.40 1.18 5.92
N ARG A 200 22.59 2.44 6.30
CA ARG A 200 23.83 2.96 6.89
C ARG A 200 24.32 2.10 8.06
N ASP A 201 23.41 1.56 8.86
CA ASP A 201 23.76 0.80 10.07
C ASP A 201 24.42 -0.54 9.74
N TYR A 202 24.29 -1.02 8.50
CA TYR A 202 24.96 -2.22 7.99
C TYR A 202 26.16 -1.90 7.09
N MET A 203 26.55 -0.62 6.97
CA MET A 203 27.72 -0.19 6.19
C MET A 203 28.92 -0.01 7.12
N SER A 204 29.94 -0.85 7.00
CA SER A 204 31.16 -0.80 7.82
C SER A 204 31.94 0.52 7.68
N ALA A 205 31.68 1.29 6.62
CA ALA A 205 32.20 2.63 6.46
C ALA A 205 31.62 3.65 7.46
N PHE A 206 30.40 3.44 7.96
CA PHE A 206 29.67 4.40 8.80
C PHE A 206 29.33 3.86 10.20
N SER A 207 29.27 2.54 10.36
CA SER A 207 28.86 1.86 11.59
C SER A 207 29.83 0.75 11.95
N GLU A 208 29.87 0.38 13.23
CA GLU A 208 30.55 -0.83 13.67
C GLU A 208 29.71 -2.04 13.28
N CYS A 209 30.19 -2.83 12.33
CA CYS A 209 29.55 -4.03 11.81
C CYS A 209 30.41 -5.26 12.09
N GLU A 210 29.78 -6.42 12.32
CA GLU A 210 30.48 -7.70 12.51
C GLU A 210 31.29 -8.08 11.26
N TYR A 211 30.78 -7.70 10.07
CA TYR A 211 31.43 -7.95 8.78
C TYR A 211 31.82 -6.65 8.10
N ASP A 212 32.93 -6.66 7.35
CA ASP A 212 33.35 -5.51 6.57
C ASP A 212 32.54 -5.44 5.24
N THR A 213 31.34 -4.88 5.34
CA THR A 213 30.35 -4.84 4.26
C THR A 213 30.66 -3.82 3.17
N THR A 214 31.39 -2.74 3.51
CA THR A 214 31.74 -1.65 2.57
C THR A 214 33.22 -1.29 2.64
N PRO A 215 34.15 -2.25 2.37
CA PRO A 215 35.59 -2.04 2.56
C PRO A 215 36.16 -0.95 1.64
N TRP A 216 35.64 -0.88 0.40
CA TRP A 216 36.08 0.15 -0.55
C TRP A 216 35.70 1.55 -0.06
N LEU A 217 34.46 1.75 0.38
CA LEU A 217 33.99 3.04 0.88
C LEU A 217 34.73 3.44 2.18
N LYS A 218 35.02 2.46 3.04
CA LYS A 218 35.80 2.65 4.25
C LYS A 218 37.23 3.14 3.92
N ALA A 219 37.86 2.57 2.91
CA ALA A 219 39.18 2.99 2.45
C ALA A 219 39.19 4.40 1.82
N LYS A 220 38.04 4.89 1.37
CA LYS A 220 37.90 6.23 0.76
C LYS A 220 37.67 7.36 1.76
N LYS A 221 37.58 7.08 3.07
CA LYS A 221 37.38 8.11 4.10
C LYS A 221 38.49 9.16 4.13
N GLU A 222 39.72 8.76 3.86
CA GLU A 222 40.90 9.61 3.89
C GLU A 222 41.26 10.19 2.51
N ASP A 223 40.50 9.85 1.46
CA ASP A 223 40.76 10.32 0.10
C ASP A 223 40.14 11.72 -0.11
N PRO A 224 40.95 12.76 -0.39
CA PRO A 224 40.44 14.13 -0.51
C PRO A 224 39.48 14.36 -1.70
N HIS A 225 39.38 13.39 -2.62
CA HIS A 225 38.46 13.44 -3.74
C HIS A 225 37.07 12.85 -3.41
N PHE A 226 36.89 12.34 -2.17
CA PHE A 226 35.64 11.79 -1.70
C PHE A 226 35.04 12.59 -0.55
N LEU A 227 33.74 12.92 -0.68
CA LEU A 227 32.94 13.50 0.39
C LEU A 227 31.96 12.45 0.89
N LEU A 228 32.08 12.07 2.16
CA LEU A 228 31.17 11.13 2.81
C LEU A 228 30.24 11.87 3.78
N PHE A 229 28.95 11.56 3.69
CA PHE A 229 27.92 12.16 4.51
C PHE A 229 27.36 11.14 5.51
N PRO A 230 27.98 11.01 6.70
CA PRO A 230 27.61 9.96 7.67
C PRO A 230 26.21 10.15 8.30
N ASN A 231 25.66 11.37 8.21
CA ASN A 231 24.37 11.73 8.79
C ASN A 231 23.30 11.98 7.72
N SER A 232 23.34 11.23 6.64
CA SER A 232 22.32 11.28 5.61
C SER A 232 21.18 10.33 5.95
N TYR A 233 19.95 10.77 5.78
CA TYR A 233 18.73 10.02 6.06
C TYR A 233 17.78 10.15 4.88
N SER A 234 17.14 9.03 4.53
CA SER A 234 16.00 9.05 3.63
C SER A 234 14.79 9.71 4.30
N CYS A 235 14.05 10.54 3.56
CA CYS A 235 12.84 11.18 4.08
C CYS A 235 11.69 10.18 4.28
N ILE A 236 11.68 9.09 3.53
CA ILE A 236 10.69 8.02 3.57
C ILE A 236 11.42 6.69 3.33
N ALA A 237 10.94 5.62 3.94
CA ALA A 237 11.55 4.29 3.84
C ALA A 237 11.25 3.57 2.51
N HIS A 238 10.22 4.01 1.76
CA HIS A 238 9.80 3.38 0.52
C HIS A 238 10.48 4.01 -0.69
N THR A 239 10.99 3.17 -1.59
CA THR A 239 11.81 3.56 -2.74
C THR A 239 11.13 4.58 -3.62
N VAL A 240 9.91 4.31 -4.10
CA VAL A 240 9.19 5.19 -5.03
C VAL A 240 8.97 6.56 -4.42
N SER A 241 8.34 6.63 -3.25
CA SER A 241 8.05 7.89 -2.56
C SER A 241 9.31 8.65 -2.13
N CYS A 242 10.42 7.94 -1.87
CA CYS A 242 11.71 8.56 -1.59
C CYS A 242 12.32 9.18 -2.86
N LEU A 243 12.31 8.44 -3.98
CA LEU A 243 12.86 8.91 -5.24
C LEU A 243 12.07 10.07 -5.84
N GLU A 244 10.75 10.08 -5.71
CA GLU A 244 9.92 11.24 -6.07
C GLU A 244 10.41 12.51 -5.39
N ARG A 245 10.73 12.44 -4.10
CA ARG A 245 11.21 13.60 -3.32
C ARG A 245 12.68 13.91 -3.53
N ALA A 246 13.50 12.91 -3.78
CA ALA A 246 14.93 13.09 -3.97
C ALA A 246 15.27 13.61 -5.37
N LEU A 247 14.49 13.21 -6.39
CA LEU A 247 14.79 13.48 -7.80
C LEU A 247 13.91 14.56 -8.43
N THR A 248 12.98 15.16 -7.68
CA THR A 248 12.12 16.25 -8.18
C THR A 248 12.15 17.45 -7.24
N GLU A 249 11.51 18.53 -7.65
CA GLU A 249 11.32 19.70 -6.79
C GLU A 249 10.32 19.46 -5.64
N PHE A 250 9.48 18.43 -5.75
CA PHE A 250 8.56 18.03 -4.71
C PHE A 250 9.33 17.41 -3.55
N ASN A 251 9.19 17.97 -2.35
CA ASN A 251 9.85 17.46 -1.16
C ASN A 251 9.09 17.85 0.12
N GLN A 252 9.54 17.35 1.27
CA GLN A 252 8.91 17.56 2.57
C GLN A 252 9.06 19.00 3.12
N TYR A 253 9.76 19.88 2.46
CA TYR A 253 10.03 21.25 2.90
C TYR A 253 9.26 22.29 2.11
N ASN A 254 8.44 21.87 1.13
CA ASN A 254 7.64 22.80 0.31
C ASN A 254 6.23 22.21 0.06
N ASP A 255 5.32 23.07 -0.41
CA ASP A 255 3.93 22.72 -0.72
C ASP A 255 3.71 22.38 -2.20
N LYS A 256 4.80 22.13 -2.96
CA LYS A 256 4.69 21.74 -4.38
C LYS A 256 4.02 20.39 -4.51
N GLN A 257 3.25 20.22 -5.58
CA GLN A 257 2.66 18.93 -5.90
C GLN A 257 3.59 18.16 -6.83
N PHE A 258 3.64 16.83 -6.67
CA PHE A 258 4.49 15.97 -7.48
C PHE A 258 4.24 16.17 -8.99
N TYR A 259 2.97 16.16 -9.42
CA TYR A 259 2.59 16.27 -10.83
C TYR A 259 2.90 17.65 -11.48
N THR A 260 3.25 18.66 -10.70
CA THR A 260 3.69 19.97 -11.18
C THR A 260 5.18 20.21 -11.05
N SER A 261 5.92 19.31 -10.42
CA SER A 261 7.34 19.44 -10.10
C SER A 261 8.23 18.95 -11.24
N CYS A 262 9.28 19.69 -11.54
CA CYS A 262 10.30 19.25 -12.49
C CYS A 262 11.26 18.25 -11.83
N SER A 263 11.71 17.27 -12.60
CA SER A 263 12.73 16.32 -12.19
C SER A 263 14.15 16.85 -12.47
N ILE A 264 15.13 16.24 -11.80
CA ILE A 264 16.56 16.50 -12.10
C ILE A 264 16.89 16.22 -13.58
N ILE A 265 16.20 15.26 -14.21
CA ILE A 265 16.36 14.92 -15.63
C ILE A 265 15.79 16.05 -16.49
N ASP A 266 14.61 16.59 -16.16
CA ASP A 266 14.02 17.75 -16.85
C ASP A 266 14.99 18.95 -16.83
N ILE A 267 15.58 19.21 -15.65
CA ILE A 267 16.57 20.28 -15.45
C ILE A 267 17.82 20.03 -16.27
N ALA A 268 18.34 18.80 -16.26
CA ALA A 268 19.53 18.41 -17.03
C ALA A 268 19.31 18.57 -18.55
N HIS A 269 18.17 18.11 -19.06
CA HIS A 269 17.81 18.28 -20.48
C HIS A 269 17.70 19.77 -20.85
N LYS A 270 17.05 20.58 -20.00
CA LYS A 270 16.92 22.02 -20.23
C LYS A 270 18.27 22.74 -20.19
N ALA A 271 19.21 22.23 -19.39
CA ALA A 271 20.59 22.72 -19.33
C ALA A 271 21.48 22.23 -20.50
N GLY A 272 20.96 21.39 -21.40
CA GLY A 272 21.68 20.89 -22.58
C GLY A 272 22.47 19.60 -22.35
N TYR A 273 22.24 18.89 -21.24
CA TYR A 273 22.86 17.58 -21.03
C TYR A 273 22.11 16.49 -21.80
N THR A 274 22.87 15.51 -22.30
CA THR A 274 22.31 14.23 -22.73
C THR A 274 22.23 13.31 -21.51
N THR A 275 21.05 12.76 -21.24
CA THR A 275 20.82 11.88 -20.08
C THR A 275 20.61 10.44 -20.52
N SER A 276 21.04 9.50 -19.70
CA SER A 276 20.81 8.08 -19.89
C SER A 276 20.40 7.48 -18.54
N TRP A 277 19.39 6.61 -18.55
CA TRP A 277 18.93 5.91 -17.37
C TRP A 277 19.21 4.41 -17.53
N TYR A 278 19.83 3.83 -16.51
CA TYR A 278 20.10 2.40 -16.45
C TYR A 278 19.50 1.86 -15.14
N SER A 279 18.72 0.82 -15.22
CA SER A 279 18.14 0.14 -14.04
C SER A 279 18.47 -1.34 -14.08
N THR A 280 18.89 -1.88 -12.96
CA THR A 280 19.07 -3.32 -12.73
C THR A 280 17.81 -3.96 -12.14
N VAL A 281 16.84 -3.14 -11.74
CA VAL A 281 15.57 -3.57 -11.14
C VAL A 281 14.45 -3.26 -12.12
N SER A 282 13.56 -4.22 -12.35
CA SER A 282 12.41 -4.07 -13.25
C SER A 282 11.29 -3.26 -12.61
N TYR A 283 11.56 -2.03 -12.16
CA TYR A 283 10.48 -1.10 -11.81
C TYR A 283 9.87 -0.56 -13.11
N THR A 284 8.82 -1.22 -13.59
CA THR A 284 8.13 -0.85 -14.83
C THR A 284 7.38 0.49 -14.75
N HIS A 285 7.33 1.11 -13.56
CA HIS A 285 6.55 2.32 -13.31
C HIS A 285 7.39 3.58 -13.09
N LEU A 286 8.70 3.48 -12.91
CA LEU A 286 9.60 4.63 -12.99
C LEU A 286 9.88 4.94 -14.46
N THR A 287 8.85 5.21 -15.24
CA THR A 287 9.01 5.87 -16.53
C THR A 287 9.30 7.35 -16.27
N LEU A 288 10.53 7.63 -15.86
CA LEU A 288 11.06 8.95 -16.11
C LEU A 288 11.12 9.07 -17.64
N PRO A 289 10.49 10.07 -18.25
CA PRO A 289 10.48 10.20 -19.70
C PRO A 289 11.93 10.36 -20.19
N THR A 290 12.36 9.42 -20.99
CA THR A 290 13.63 9.49 -21.76
C THR A 290 13.50 10.55 -22.84
#